data_f6aa108100bd09419bb62a6ea86ff7df
#
_entry.id   f6aa108100bd09419bb62a6ea86ff7df
#
_cell.length_a   1.000
_cell.length_b   1.000
_cell.length_c   1.000
_cell.angle_alpha   90.00
_cell.angle_beta   90.00
_cell.angle_gamma   90.00
#
_symmetry.space_group_name_H-M   'P 1'
#
loop_
_entity.id
_entity.type
_entity.pdbx_description
1 polymer ?
#
loop_
_entity_poly.entity_id
_entity_poly.type
_entity_poly.pdbx_seq_one_letter_code
_entity_poly.pdbx_strand_id
1 'polypeptide(L)'
;MKEEIQGITKDPICNQVIELIVKRHIQGMETFGTTMAANNRPINEWVDETIEELLDAIHYLVKTKSIFNKFKEDNRKLQAALKNFEEGSFKNVQEEKQEQTTS
;
A
#
# COMPACT_ATOMS: atom_id res chain seq x y z
N MET A 1 -22.93 -5.70 -12.61
CA MET A 1 -21.55 -6.20 -12.72
C MET A 1 -20.82 -6.24 -11.37
N LYS A 2 -20.86 -5.17 -10.60
CA LYS A 2 -20.21 -5.14 -9.28
C LYS A 2 -20.76 -6.17 -8.29
N GLU A 3 -22.08 -6.36 -8.29
CA GLU A 3 -22.73 -7.35 -7.45
C GLU A 3 -22.40 -8.79 -7.88
N GLU A 4 -22.28 -9.02 -9.20
CA GLU A 4 -21.92 -10.34 -9.74
C GLU A 4 -20.50 -10.72 -9.35
N ILE A 5 -19.55 -9.77 -9.39
CA ILE A 5 -18.16 -10.00 -8.99
C ILE A 5 -18.09 -10.31 -7.49
N GLN A 6 -18.87 -9.60 -6.66
CA GLN A 6 -18.92 -9.85 -5.23
C GLN A 6 -19.49 -11.24 -4.88
N GLY A 7 -20.31 -11.79 -5.77
CA GLY A 7 -20.88 -13.13 -5.61
C GLY A 7 -19.96 -14.28 -6.00
N ILE A 8 -18.82 -14.01 -6.67
CA ILE A 8 -17.94 -15.06 -7.19
C ILE A 8 -17.19 -15.77 -6.08
N THR A 9 -16.66 -15.05 -5.10
CA THR A 9 -15.96 -15.62 -3.96
C THR A 9 -16.45 -15.01 -2.65
N LYS A 10 -16.08 -15.62 -1.53
CA LYS A 10 -16.34 -15.07 -0.20
C LYS A 10 -15.21 -14.16 0.27
N ASP A 11 -14.15 -14.06 -0.50
CA ASP A 11 -12.97 -13.24 -0.17
C ASP A 11 -13.09 -11.89 -0.87
N PRO A 12 -13.29 -10.78 -0.11
CA PRO A 12 -13.41 -9.45 -0.70
C PRO A 12 -12.13 -8.99 -1.42
N ILE A 13 -10.97 -9.44 -1.01
CA ILE A 13 -9.71 -9.12 -1.69
C ILE A 13 -9.64 -9.83 -3.04
N CYS A 14 -10.00 -11.11 -3.09
CA CYS A 14 -10.06 -11.85 -4.34
C CYS A 14 -11.05 -11.21 -5.33
N ASN A 15 -12.22 -10.83 -4.85
CA ASN A 15 -13.23 -10.17 -5.69
C ASN A 15 -12.71 -8.85 -6.26
N GLN A 16 -11.98 -8.09 -5.45
CA GLN A 16 -11.36 -6.84 -5.89
C GLN A 16 -10.33 -7.09 -6.99
N VAL A 17 -9.51 -8.14 -6.87
CA VAL A 17 -8.53 -8.50 -7.89
C VAL A 17 -9.23 -8.88 -9.19
N ILE A 18 -10.31 -9.65 -9.12
CA ILE A 18 -11.10 -10.02 -10.30
C ILE A 18 -11.65 -8.77 -11.00
N GLU A 19 -12.20 -7.83 -10.24
CA GLU A 19 -12.70 -6.57 -10.78
C GLU A 19 -11.60 -5.79 -11.50
N LEU A 20 -10.40 -5.71 -10.91
CA LEU A 20 -9.26 -5.02 -11.50
C LEU A 20 -8.81 -5.70 -12.79
N ILE A 21 -8.81 -7.04 -12.85
CA ILE A 21 -8.46 -7.80 -14.05
C ILE A 21 -9.41 -7.48 -15.20
N VAL A 22 -10.71 -7.52 -14.93
CA VAL A 22 -11.74 -7.22 -15.95
C VAL A 22 -11.58 -5.79 -16.47
N LYS A 23 -11.42 -4.84 -15.56
CA LYS A 23 -11.24 -3.44 -15.91
C LYS A 23 -9.98 -3.23 -16.78
N ARG A 24 -8.88 -3.88 -16.42
CA ARG A 24 -7.63 -3.79 -17.17
C ARG A 24 -7.77 -4.39 -18.57
N HIS A 25 -8.48 -5.52 -18.68
CA HIS A 25 -8.79 -6.14 -19.95
C HIS A 25 -9.55 -5.18 -20.89
N ILE A 26 -10.58 -4.53 -20.37
CA ILE A 26 -11.38 -3.56 -21.14
C ILE A 26 -10.50 -2.41 -21.63
N GLN A 27 -9.67 -1.86 -20.77
CA GLN A 27 -8.73 -0.80 -21.12
C GLN A 27 -7.76 -1.24 -22.21
N GLY A 28 -7.26 -2.49 -22.13
CA GLY A 28 -6.38 -3.05 -23.12
C GLY A 28 -7.05 -3.18 -24.50
N MET A 29 -8.30 -3.63 -24.52
CA MET A 29 -9.07 -3.70 -25.76
C MET A 29 -9.26 -2.32 -26.41
N GLU A 30 -9.55 -1.31 -25.62
CA GLU A 30 -9.71 0.07 -26.13
C GLU A 30 -8.38 0.59 -26.70
N THR A 31 -7.28 0.30 -26.02
CA THR A 31 -5.96 0.80 -26.43
C THR A 31 -5.43 0.09 -27.66
N PHE A 32 -5.52 -1.25 -27.70
CA PHE A 32 -4.89 -2.07 -28.75
C PHE A 32 -5.87 -2.49 -29.85
N GLY A 33 -7.17 -2.30 -29.64
CA GLY A 33 -8.19 -2.63 -30.64
C GLY A 33 -8.42 -4.12 -30.84
N THR A 34 -7.90 -4.96 -29.95
CA THR A 34 -8.02 -6.43 -30.07
C THR A 34 -8.06 -7.08 -28.71
N THR A 35 -8.65 -8.27 -28.64
CA THR A 35 -8.59 -9.10 -27.44
C THR A 35 -7.20 -9.75 -27.32
N MET A 36 -6.88 -10.23 -26.13
CA MET A 36 -5.63 -10.96 -25.89
C MET A 36 -5.56 -12.20 -26.77
N ALA A 37 -6.66 -12.93 -26.92
CA ALA A 37 -6.72 -14.13 -27.75
C ALA A 37 -6.45 -13.86 -29.24
N ALA A 38 -6.87 -12.70 -29.73
CA ALA A 38 -6.71 -12.31 -31.13
C ALA A 38 -5.41 -11.56 -31.43
N ASN A 39 -4.64 -11.22 -30.39
CA ASN A 39 -3.38 -10.49 -30.57
C ASN A 39 -2.23 -11.47 -30.75
N ASN A 40 -1.78 -11.63 -32.02
CA ASN A 40 -0.77 -12.61 -32.43
C ASN A 40 0.61 -11.98 -32.59
N ARG A 41 1.12 -11.36 -31.55
CA ARG A 41 2.47 -10.80 -31.54
C ARG A 41 3.50 -11.94 -31.43
N PRO A 42 4.73 -11.76 -31.94
CA PRO A 42 5.78 -12.77 -31.76
C PRO A 42 6.07 -13.03 -30.28
N ILE A 43 6.44 -14.26 -29.94
CA ILE A 43 6.64 -14.70 -28.57
C ILE A 43 7.70 -13.86 -27.85
N ASN A 44 8.76 -13.46 -28.52
CA ASN A 44 9.81 -12.64 -27.92
C ASN A 44 9.30 -11.26 -27.51
N GLU A 45 8.33 -10.68 -28.22
CA GLU A 45 7.72 -9.40 -27.82
C GLU A 45 6.87 -9.57 -26.56
N TRP A 46 6.13 -10.68 -26.46
CA TRP A 46 5.37 -10.97 -25.23
C TRP A 46 6.30 -11.11 -24.03
N VAL A 47 7.43 -11.81 -24.22
CA VAL A 47 8.41 -12.01 -23.16
C VAL A 47 9.04 -10.67 -22.73
N ASP A 48 9.44 -9.86 -23.72
CA ASP A 48 10.07 -8.57 -23.42
C ASP A 48 9.12 -7.61 -22.70
N GLU A 49 7.87 -7.55 -23.13
CA GLU A 49 6.87 -6.73 -22.44
C GLU A 49 6.61 -7.23 -21.01
N THR A 50 6.55 -8.55 -20.83
CA THR A 50 6.38 -9.12 -19.50
C THR A 50 7.54 -8.75 -18.58
N ILE A 51 8.76 -8.82 -19.11
CA ILE A 51 9.94 -8.40 -18.34
C ILE A 51 9.82 -6.93 -17.94
N GLU A 52 9.48 -6.05 -18.87
CA GLU A 52 9.33 -4.62 -18.61
C GLU A 52 8.27 -4.36 -17.55
N GLU A 53 7.11 -5.00 -17.64
CA GLU A 53 6.03 -4.85 -16.66
C GLU A 53 6.43 -5.36 -15.28
N LEU A 54 7.15 -6.48 -15.21
CA LEU A 54 7.66 -7.01 -13.96
C LEU A 54 8.69 -6.08 -13.33
N LEU A 55 9.58 -5.50 -14.14
CA LEU A 55 10.55 -4.52 -13.66
C LEU A 55 9.85 -3.27 -13.12
N ASP A 56 8.83 -2.78 -13.80
CA ASP A 56 8.03 -1.66 -13.34
C ASP A 56 7.35 -1.99 -12.01
N ALA A 57 6.78 -3.19 -11.90
CA ALA A 57 6.15 -3.65 -10.66
C ALA A 57 7.16 -3.68 -9.50
N ILE A 58 8.38 -4.12 -9.76
CA ILE A 58 9.45 -4.14 -8.75
C ILE A 58 9.82 -2.72 -8.33
N HIS A 59 9.95 -1.79 -9.29
CA HIS A 59 10.20 -0.38 -8.98
C HIS A 59 9.11 0.20 -8.07
N TYR A 60 7.85 -0.05 -8.39
CA TYR A 60 6.73 0.43 -7.58
C TYR A 60 6.75 -0.17 -6.18
N LEU A 61 7.04 -1.46 -6.07
CA LEU A 61 7.13 -2.13 -4.78
C LEU A 61 8.27 -1.58 -3.92
N VAL A 62 9.45 -1.36 -4.53
CA VAL A 62 10.60 -0.80 -3.81
C VAL A 62 10.29 0.62 -3.35
N LYS A 63 9.66 1.42 -4.21
CA LYS A 63 9.22 2.78 -3.83
C LYS A 63 8.20 2.73 -2.69
N THR A 64 7.24 1.85 -2.78
CA THR A 64 6.22 1.67 -1.74
C THR A 64 6.86 1.26 -0.41
N LYS A 65 7.80 0.33 -0.46
CA LYS A 65 8.56 -0.11 0.72
C LYS A 65 9.34 1.05 1.34
N SER A 66 9.97 1.89 0.51
CA SER A 66 10.70 3.07 0.98
C SER A 66 9.78 4.05 1.72
N ILE A 67 8.61 4.34 1.15
CA ILE A 67 7.61 5.20 1.77
C ILE A 67 7.11 4.60 3.08
N PHE A 68 6.83 3.30 3.09
CA PHE A 68 6.34 2.60 4.28
C PHE A 68 7.38 2.59 5.40
N ASN A 69 8.65 2.36 5.06
CA ASN A 69 9.73 2.38 6.04
C ASN A 69 9.91 3.78 6.64
N LYS A 70 9.81 4.82 5.83
CA LYS A 70 9.86 6.20 6.31
C LYS A 70 8.68 6.49 7.24
N PHE A 71 7.49 6.06 6.87
CA PHE A 71 6.29 6.21 7.70
C PHE A 71 6.47 5.52 9.05
N LYS A 72 6.98 4.30 9.05
CA LYS A 72 7.24 3.55 10.29
C LYS A 72 8.25 4.28 11.18
N GLU A 73 9.33 4.81 10.60
CA GLU A 73 10.35 5.55 11.34
C GLU A 73 9.80 6.85 11.92
N ASP A 74 9.04 7.60 11.12
CA ASP A 74 8.40 8.84 11.58
C ASP A 74 7.41 8.55 12.71
N ASN A 75 6.63 7.48 12.59
CA ASN A 75 5.69 7.06 13.63
C ASN A 75 6.41 6.65 14.92
N ARG A 76 7.52 5.92 14.79
CA ARG A 76 8.36 5.54 15.92
C ARG A 76 8.90 6.77 16.66
N LYS A 77 9.41 7.76 15.92
CA LYS A 77 9.90 9.01 16.48
C LYS A 77 8.80 9.79 17.18
N LEU A 78 7.63 9.84 16.57
CA LEU A 78 6.48 10.52 17.15
C LEU A 78 6.05 9.86 18.47
N GLN A 79 5.96 8.54 18.50
CA GLN A 79 5.61 7.80 19.70
C GLN A 79 6.65 8.00 20.81
N ALA A 80 7.94 8.01 20.45
CA ALA A 80 9.01 8.27 21.41
C ALA A 80 8.91 9.70 21.98
N ALA A 81 8.63 10.68 21.11
CA ALA A 81 8.45 12.07 21.56
C ALA A 81 7.24 12.23 22.47
N LEU A 82 6.12 11.57 22.13
CA LEU A 82 4.92 11.59 22.97
C LEU A 82 5.17 10.95 24.34
N LYS A 83 5.88 9.82 24.36
CA LYS A 83 6.24 9.15 25.60
C LYS A 83 7.12 10.04 26.48
N ASN A 84 8.14 10.66 25.90
CA ASN A 84 9.02 11.59 26.61
C ASN A 84 8.23 12.80 27.17
N PHE A 85 7.30 13.32 26.39
CA PHE A 85 6.44 14.42 26.81
C PHE A 85 5.56 14.00 27.99
N GLU A 86 4.93 12.84 27.92
CA GLU A 86 4.10 12.32 29.02
C GLU A 86 4.91 12.07 30.28
N GLU A 87 6.09 11.46 30.15
CA GLU A 87 6.98 11.24 31.28
C GLU A 87 7.49 12.55 31.89
N GLY A 88 7.84 13.53 31.06
CA GLY A 88 8.23 14.84 31.48
C GLY A 88 7.12 15.58 32.23
N SER A 89 5.89 15.54 31.72
CA SER A 89 4.72 16.12 32.38
C SER A 89 4.45 15.47 33.74
N PHE A 90 4.55 14.15 33.79
CA PHE A 90 4.35 13.40 35.02
C PHE A 90 5.40 13.75 36.09
N LYS A 91 6.67 13.85 35.70
CA LYS A 91 7.75 14.27 36.60
C LYS A 91 7.55 15.66 37.11
N ASN A 92 7.17 16.60 36.28
CA ASN A 92 6.91 17.97 36.69
C ASN A 92 5.77 18.05 37.71
N VAL A 93 4.68 17.31 37.54
CA VAL A 93 3.59 17.23 38.46
C VAL A 93 4.04 16.67 39.81
N GLN A 94 4.87 15.63 39.82
CA GLN A 94 5.41 15.06 41.06
C GLN A 94 6.35 16.00 41.77
N GLU A 95 7.20 16.72 41.07
CA GLU A 95 8.09 17.72 41.68
C GLU A 95 7.31 18.85 42.32
N GLU A 96 6.27 19.34 41.67
CA GLU A 96 5.38 20.35 42.24
C GLU A 96 4.70 19.87 43.53
N LYS A 97 4.22 18.64 43.55
CA LYS A 97 3.62 18.03 44.75
C LYS A 97 4.62 17.90 45.89
N GLN A 98 5.87 17.53 45.62
CA GLN A 98 6.92 17.43 46.61
C GLN A 98 7.26 18.81 47.21
N GLU A 99 7.35 19.84 46.38
CA GLU A 99 7.59 21.21 46.84
C GLU A 99 6.46 21.70 47.75
N GLN A 100 5.21 21.38 47.40
CA GLN A 100 4.05 21.76 48.24
C GLN A 100 4.03 21.03 49.58
N THR A 101 4.56 19.80 49.63
CA THR A 101 4.59 19.03 50.90
C THR A 101 5.75 19.39 51.80
N THR A 102 6.80 20.01 51.29
CA THR A 102 7.98 20.42 52.03
C THR A 102 7.89 21.85 52.56
N SER A 103 6.92 22.60 52.13
CA SER A 103 6.70 23.95 52.63
C SER A 103 5.64 23.96 53.75
#